data_7788d26e9ee55cd51e64631cd93f3356
#
_entry.id   7788d26e9ee55cd51e64631cd93f3356
#
_cell.length_a   1.000
_cell.length_b   1.000
_cell.length_c   1.000
_cell.angle_alpha   90.00
_cell.angle_beta   90.00
_cell.angle_gamma   90.00
#
_symmetry.space_group_name_H-M   'P 1'
#
loop_
_entity.id
_entity.type
_entity.pdbx_description
1 polymer ?
#
loop_
_entity_poly.entity_id
_entity_poly.type
_entity_poly.pdbx_seq_one_letter_code
_entity_poly.pdbx_strand_id
1 'polypeptide(L)'
;MNLTANEKNAAATQQRRYVLLLTVMLALLFIIIVLSFWVGYYPLTPVQVLNAFLSKFGFKGDILPQAVTIFWNIRLPRILSALFIGASLSVAGATYQGMFRNPLVSPDILGVSSGASLGAAFAILNGASNWMIQLSAFA
;
A
#
# COMPACT_ATOMS: atom_id res chain seq x y z
N MET A 1 4.68 -22.58 -35.25
CA MET A 1 6.00 -21.93 -35.28
C MET A 1 6.85 -22.56 -34.17
N ASN A 2 7.77 -23.46 -34.53
CA ASN A 2 8.58 -24.19 -33.55
C ASN A 2 9.79 -23.33 -33.16
N LEU A 3 9.78 -22.83 -31.94
CA LEU A 3 10.92 -22.09 -31.38
C LEU A 3 12.15 -23.03 -31.29
N THR A 4 13.32 -22.51 -31.64
CA THR A 4 14.58 -23.24 -31.49
C THR A 4 14.88 -23.49 -30.00
N ALA A 5 15.68 -24.50 -29.69
CA ALA A 5 16.05 -24.83 -28.32
C ALA A 5 16.69 -23.62 -27.58
N ASN A 6 17.42 -22.79 -28.32
CA ASN A 6 18.08 -21.60 -27.80
C ASN A 6 17.08 -20.50 -27.40
N GLU A 7 16.02 -20.29 -28.19
CA GLU A 7 14.95 -19.33 -27.89
C GLU A 7 14.12 -19.77 -26.69
N LYS A 8 13.87 -21.06 -26.53
CA LYS A 8 13.19 -21.62 -25.34
C LYS A 8 14.01 -21.40 -24.06
N ASN A 9 15.32 -21.61 -24.13
CA ASN A 9 16.21 -21.39 -22.99
C ASN A 9 16.32 -19.90 -22.64
N ALA A 10 16.38 -19.02 -23.62
CA ALA A 10 16.39 -17.56 -23.41
C ALA A 10 15.06 -17.09 -22.76
N ALA A 11 13.93 -17.54 -23.25
CA ALA A 11 12.60 -17.24 -22.69
C ALA A 11 12.46 -17.75 -21.25
N ALA A 12 12.89 -18.98 -20.98
CA ALA A 12 12.87 -19.56 -19.63
C ALA A 12 13.76 -18.76 -18.64
N THR A 13 14.94 -18.35 -19.08
CA THR A 13 15.86 -17.53 -18.28
C THR A 13 15.26 -16.16 -17.99
N GLN A 14 14.63 -15.54 -18.97
CA GLN A 14 13.96 -14.25 -18.81
C GLN A 14 12.78 -14.36 -17.85
N GLN A 15 11.93 -15.37 -18.00
CA GLN A 15 10.82 -15.65 -17.11
C GLN A 15 11.29 -15.86 -15.66
N ARG A 16 12.37 -16.60 -15.47
CA ARG A 16 12.95 -16.86 -14.15
C ARG A 16 13.44 -15.55 -13.47
N ARG A 17 14.02 -14.64 -14.24
CA ARG A 17 14.43 -13.31 -13.74
C ARG A 17 13.23 -12.48 -13.30
N TYR A 18 12.14 -12.44 -14.07
CA TYR A 18 10.91 -11.73 -13.69
C TYR A 18 10.29 -12.31 -12.42
N VAL A 19 10.18 -13.64 -12.32
CA VAL A 19 9.66 -14.30 -11.11
C VAL A 19 10.52 -13.99 -9.90
N LEU A 20 11.83 -14.04 -10.05
CA LEU A 20 12.77 -13.71 -8.97
C LEU A 20 12.63 -12.26 -8.52
N LEU A 21 12.56 -11.29 -9.45
CA LEU A 21 12.34 -9.88 -9.14
C LEU A 21 11.03 -9.67 -8.39
N LEU A 22 9.94 -10.25 -8.87
CA LEU A 22 8.64 -10.16 -8.20
C LEU A 22 8.68 -10.76 -6.79
N THR A 23 9.31 -11.91 -6.63
CA THR A 23 9.45 -12.57 -5.32
C THR A 23 10.25 -11.70 -4.35
N VAL A 24 11.36 -11.12 -4.82
CA VAL A 24 12.18 -10.20 -4.01
C VAL A 24 11.40 -8.94 -3.62
N MET A 25 10.65 -8.34 -4.56
CA MET A 25 9.83 -7.16 -4.27
C MET A 25 8.70 -7.46 -3.28
N LEU A 26 8.04 -8.62 -3.41
CA LEU A 26 7.02 -9.05 -2.45
C LEU A 26 7.60 -9.35 -1.07
N ALA A 27 8.76 -9.99 -1.00
CA ALA A 27 9.46 -10.23 0.26
C ALA A 27 9.87 -8.92 0.93
N LEU A 28 10.38 -7.96 0.17
CA LEU A 28 10.75 -6.64 0.67
C LEU A 28 9.53 -5.87 1.15
N LEU A 29 8.41 -5.90 0.41
CA LEU A 29 7.14 -5.32 0.84
C LEU A 29 6.66 -5.93 2.15
N PHE A 30 6.71 -7.26 2.29
CA PHE A 30 6.34 -7.96 3.52
C PHE A 30 7.20 -7.53 4.71
N ILE A 31 8.51 -7.43 4.51
CA ILE A 31 9.46 -6.96 5.53
C ILE A 31 9.12 -5.53 5.95
N ILE A 32 8.85 -4.63 5.00
CA ILE A 32 8.48 -3.24 5.29
C ILE A 32 7.17 -3.18 6.08
N ILE A 33 6.17 -3.99 5.75
CA ILE A 33 4.91 -4.06 6.49
C ILE A 33 5.16 -4.50 7.93
N VAL A 34 5.95 -5.56 8.14
CA VAL A 34 6.29 -6.05 9.48
C VAL A 34 7.04 -5.00 10.29
N LEU A 35 8.05 -4.36 9.70
CA LEU A 35 8.80 -3.27 10.34
C LEU A 35 7.90 -2.07 10.67
N SER A 36 6.91 -1.77 9.84
CA SER A 36 5.97 -0.66 10.05
C SER A 36 5.10 -0.85 11.29
N PHE A 37 4.89 -2.09 11.72
CA PHE A 37 4.22 -2.36 13.01
C PHE A 37 5.12 -2.07 14.22
N TRP A 38 6.44 -2.05 14.04
CA TRP A 38 7.39 -1.73 15.11
C TRP A 38 7.72 -0.25 15.20
N VAL A 39 7.97 0.36 14.06
CA VAL A 39 8.37 1.75 13.98
C VAL A 39 7.15 2.65 14.17
N GLY A 40 7.11 3.41 15.25
CA GLY A 40 6.03 4.35 15.54
C GLY A 40 6.33 5.22 16.75
N TYR A 41 5.63 6.33 16.88
CA TYR A 41 5.78 7.29 17.99
C TYR A 41 5.62 6.63 19.38
N TYR A 42 4.77 5.64 19.50
CA TYR A 42 4.62 4.84 20.72
C TYR A 42 5.37 3.50 20.53
N PRO A 43 6.46 3.26 21.26
CA PRO A 43 7.24 2.04 21.12
C PRO A 43 6.44 0.85 21.65
N LEU A 44 5.99 -0.02 20.76
CA LEU A 44 5.42 -1.32 21.12
C LEU A 44 6.48 -2.40 20.95
N THR A 45 6.62 -3.27 21.96
CA THR A 45 7.48 -4.44 21.82
C THR A 45 6.85 -5.46 20.86
N PRO A 46 7.66 -6.33 20.21
CA PRO A 46 7.13 -7.37 19.32
C PRO A 46 6.06 -8.23 19.97
N VAL A 47 6.25 -8.56 21.23
CA VAL A 47 5.32 -9.36 22.02
C VAL A 47 3.99 -8.63 22.23
N GLN A 48 4.02 -7.32 22.48
CA GLN A 48 2.81 -6.50 22.61
C GLN A 48 2.03 -6.39 21.29
N VAL A 49 2.73 -6.27 20.16
CA VAL A 49 2.10 -6.29 18.82
C VAL A 49 1.42 -7.62 18.57
N LEU A 50 2.09 -8.73 18.86
CA LEU A 50 1.54 -10.08 18.70
C LEU A 50 0.33 -10.31 19.62
N ASN A 51 0.44 -9.93 20.89
CA ASN A 51 -0.64 -10.05 21.86
C ASN A 51 -1.84 -9.16 21.49
N ALA A 52 -1.59 -7.94 20.99
CA ALA A 52 -2.64 -7.05 20.50
C ALA A 52 -3.36 -7.64 19.27
N PHE A 53 -2.65 -8.30 18.38
CA PHE A 53 -3.26 -9.01 17.25
C PHE A 53 -4.10 -10.20 17.73
N LEU A 54 -3.54 -11.06 18.60
CA LEU A 54 -4.19 -12.26 19.10
C LEU A 54 -5.34 -11.96 20.06
N SER A 55 -5.40 -10.78 20.67
CA SER A 55 -6.45 -10.39 21.61
C SER A 55 -7.86 -10.51 21.02
N LYS A 56 -8.00 -10.24 19.71
CA LYS A 56 -9.28 -10.33 19.00
C LYS A 56 -9.71 -11.78 18.73
N PHE A 57 -8.77 -12.72 18.81
CA PHE A 57 -9.00 -14.17 18.64
C PHE A 57 -9.20 -14.90 19.98
N GLY A 58 -9.39 -14.14 21.09
CA GLY A 58 -9.69 -14.72 22.40
C GLY A 58 -8.46 -15.07 23.25
N PHE A 59 -7.27 -14.68 22.83
CA PHE A 59 -6.06 -14.89 23.62
C PHE A 59 -6.03 -13.94 24.83
N LYS A 60 -6.04 -14.50 26.04
CA LYS A 60 -6.00 -13.77 27.32
C LYS A 60 -4.57 -13.75 27.86
N GLY A 61 -3.67 -13.07 27.18
CA GLY A 61 -2.32 -12.80 27.70
C GLY A 61 -2.27 -11.50 28.51
N ASP A 62 -1.06 -11.12 28.93
CA ASP A 62 -0.82 -9.79 29.54
C ASP A 62 -0.95 -8.72 28.44
N ILE A 63 -2.18 -8.22 28.27
CA ILE A 63 -2.56 -7.32 27.18
C ILE A 63 -2.75 -5.94 27.74
N LEU A 64 -1.84 -5.02 27.40
CA LEU A 64 -2.02 -3.60 27.68
C LEU A 64 -3.16 -3.05 26.80
N PRO A 65 -4.27 -2.55 27.37
CA PRO A 65 -5.40 -2.02 26.59
C PRO A 65 -4.99 -0.94 25.59
N GLN A 66 -3.98 -0.14 25.94
CA GLN A 66 -3.41 0.89 25.06
C GLN A 66 -2.75 0.28 23.82
N ALA A 67 -2.03 -0.83 23.95
CA ALA A 67 -1.38 -1.50 22.84
C ALA A 67 -2.41 -2.02 21.82
N VAL A 68 -3.52 -2.58 22.30
CA VAL A 68 -4.65 -3.04 21.46
C VAL A 68 -5.25 -1.86 20.67
N THR A 69 -5.54 -0.76 21.36
CA THR A 69 -6.13 0.42 20.74
C THR A 69 -5.18 1.02 19.67
N ILE A 70 -3.90 1.14 19.97
CA ILE A 70 -2.89 1.65 19.04
C ILE A 70 -2.76 0.73 17.82
N PHE A 71 -2.73 -0.58 18.04
CA PHE A 71 -2.59 -1.54 16.97
C PHE A 71 -3.80 -1.51 16.02
N TRP A 72 -5.02 -1.68 16.55
CA TRP A 72 -6.23 -1.84 15.75
C TRP A 72 -6.80 -0.53 15.20
N ASN A 73 -6.73 0.56 15.96
CA ASN A 73 -7.37 1.82 15.59
C ASN A 73 -6.42 2.83 14.91
N ILE A 74 -5.11 2.64 15.05
CA ILE A 74 -4.14 3.57 14.48
C ILE A 74 -3.23 2.88 13.46
N ARG A 75 -2.48 1.84 13.87
CA ARG A 75 -1.43 1.25 13.02
C ARG A 75 -2.02 0.44 11.86
N LEU A 76 -2.91 -0.46 12.15
CA LEU A 76 -3.49 -1.34 11.14
C LEU A 76 -4.22 -0.55 10.03
N PRO A 77 -5.14 0.39 10.34
CA PRO A 77 -5.80 1.17 9.30
C PRO A 77 -4.81 2.00 8.47
N ARG A 78 -3.79 2.57 9.12
CA ARG A 78 -2.77 3.36 8.42
C ARG A 78 -1.94 2.52 7.44
N ILE A 79 -1.52 1.31 7.85
CA ILE A 79 -0.75 0.40 7.00
C ILE A 79 -1.62 -0.07 5.82
N LEU A 80 -2.87 -0.46 6.09
CA LEU A 80 -3.81 -0.87 5.03
C LEU A 80 -4.07 0.25 4.04
N SER A 81 -4.32 1.47 4.53
CA SER A 81 -4.51 2.64 3.66
C SER A 81 -3.29 2.89 2.78
N ALA A 82 -2.08 2.83 3.34
CA ALA A 82 -0.85 3.01 2.57
C ALA A 82 -0.68 1.93 1.48
N LEU A 83 -1.02 0.67 1.79
CA LEU A 83 -1.00 -0.43 0.81
C LEU A 83 -2.00 -0.20 -0.33
N PHE A 84 -3.26 0.15 -0.02
CA PHE A 84 -4.28 0.39 -1.03
C PHE A 84 -3.95 1.61 -1.89
N ILE A 85 -3.48 2.70 -1.29
CA ILE A 85 -3.07 3.90 -2.03
C ILE A 85 -1.88 3.57 -2.95
N GLY A 86 -0.85 2.90 -2.44
CA GLY A 86 0.31 2.51 -3.24
C GLY A 86 -0.05 1.56 -4.38
N ALA A 87 -0.90 0.57 -4.14
CA ALA A 87 -1.39 -0.35 -5.17
C ALA A 87 -2.20 0.40 -6.25
N SER A 88 -3.12 1.29 -5.84
CA SER A 88 -3.94 2.07 -6.78
C SER A 88 -3.08 2.99 -7.66
N LEU A 89 -2.13 3.70 -7.06
CA LEU A 89 -1.21 4.57 -7.80
C LEU A 89 -0.30 3.77 -8.76
N SER A 90 0.12 2.57 -8.36
CA SER A 90 0.94 1.70 -9.21
C SER A 90 0.16 1.21 -10.43
N VAL A 91 -1.09 0.79 -10.25
CA VAL A 91 -1.98 0.36 -11.35
C VAL A 91 -2.29 1.53 -12.26
N ALA A 92 -2.67 2.69 -11.71
CA ALA A 92 -2.94 3.89 -12.49
C ALA A 92 -1.70 4.33 -13.28
N GLY A 93 -0.53 4.35 -12.65
CA GLY A 93 0.74 4.69 -13.31
C GLY A 93 1.05 3.76 -14.47
N ALA A 94 0.96 2.44 -14.27
CA ALA A 94 1.20 1.46 -15.33
C ALA A 94 0.19 1.61 -16.49
N THR A 95 -1.07 1.88 -16.18
CA THR A 95 -2.11 2.11 -17.18
C THR A 95 -1.83 3.35 -18.02
N TYR A 96 -1.48 4.46 -17.39
CA TYR A 96 -1.14 5.69 -18.12
C TYR A 96 0.11 5.53 -18.99
N GLN A 97 1.16 4.90 -18.45
CA GLN A 97 2.37 4.62 -19.24
C GLN A 97 2.07 3.76 -20.48
N GLY A 98 1.22 2.75 -20.33
CA GLY A 98 0.78 1.92 -21.45
C GLY A 98 -0.06 2.67 -22.46
N MET A 99 -1.02 3.47 -22.01
CA MET A 99 -1.94 4.23 -22.85
C MET A 99 -1.21 5.32 -23.66
N PHE A 100 -0.33 6.06 -23.00
CA PHE A 100 0.44 7.14 -23.65
C PHE A 100 1.73 6.64 -24.32
N ARG A 101 2.07 5.35 -24.14
CA ARG A 101 3.34 4.77 -24.61
C ARG A 101 4.56 5.60 -24.22
N ASN A 102 4.52 6.19 -23.03
CA ASN A 102 5.54 7.07 -22.50
C ASN A 102 5.81 6.71 -21.02
N PRO A 103 7.02 6.26 -20.68
CA PRO A 103 7.35 5.86 -19.30
C PRO A 103 7.43 7.04 -18.31
N LEU A 104 7.43 8.29 -18.81
CA LEU A 104 7.51 9.49 -17.97
C LEU A 104 6.15 9.95 -17.44
N VAL A 105 5.04 9.37 -17.93
CA VAL A 105 3.70 9.77 -17.50
C VAL A 105 3.37 9.13 -16.16
N SER A 106 2.85 9.94 -15.23
CA SER A 106 2.36 9.51 -13.93
C SER A 106 1.03 10.20 -13.61
N PRO A 107 0.22 9.66 -12.68
CA PRO A 107 -0.99 10.33 -12.19
C PRO A 107 -0.73 11.73 -11.66
N ASP A 108 0.43 11.97 -11.05
CA ASP A 108 0.81 13.27 -10.48
C ASP A 108 1.04 14.33 -11.56
N ILE A 109 1.70 13.96 -12.68
CA ILE A 109 1.92 14.86 -13.83
C ILE A 109 0.59 15.26 -14.46
N LEU A 110 -0.41 14.37 -14.45
CA LEU A 110 -1.74 14.66 -14.96
C LEU A 110 -2.61 15.47 -13.98
N GLY A 111 -2.07 15.81 -12.81
CA GLY A 111 -2.75 16.65 -11.84
C GLY A 111 -3.80 15.94 -10.98
N VAL A 112 -3.86 14.61 -11.01
CA VAL A 112 -4.86 13.84 -10.26
C VAL A 112 -4.73 14.08 -8.76
N SER A 113 -3.51 14.01 -8.21
CA SER A 113 -3.26 14.26 -6.78
C SER A 113 -3.54 15.71 -6.39
N SER A 114 -3.21 16.66 -7.26
CA SER A 114 -3.46 18.10 -7.04
C SER A 114 -4.95 18.42 -7.06
N GLY A 115 -5.69 17.85 -8.02
CA GLY A 115 -7.15 18.00 -8.12
C GLY A 115 -7.86 17.43 -6.90
N ALA A 116 -7.50 16.20 -6.49
CA ALA A 116 -8.04 15.58 -5.28
C ALA A 116 -7.78 16.41 -4.03
N SER A 117 -6.56 16.95 -3.88
CA SER A 117 -6.19 17.81 -2.75
C SER A 117 -6.98 19.11 -2.73
N LEU A 118 -7.18 19.73 -3.90
CA LEU A 118 -7.97 20.95 -4.03
C LEU A 118 -9.44 20.71 -3.67
N GLY A 119 -10.05 19.62 -4.19
CA GLY A 119 -11.41 19.24 -3.89
C GLY A 119 -11.63 18.97 -2.41
N ALA A 120 -10.71 18.23 -1.78
CA ALA A 120 -10.74 17.97 -0.35
C ALA A 120 -10.62 19.27 0.47
N ALA A 121 -9.66 20.14 0.13
CA ALA A 121 -9.43 21.40 0.82
C ALA A 121 -10.66 22.33 0.73
N PHE A 122 -11.27 22.43 -0.44
CA PHE A 122 -12.47 23.21 -0.64
C PHE A 122 -13.64 22.72 0.23
N ALA A 123 -13.85 21.40 0.29
CA ALA A 123 -14.89 20.81 1.12
C ALA A 123 -14.64 21.04 2.62
N ILE A 124 -13.38 20.92 3.08
CA ILE A 124 -13.00 21.18 4.46
C ILE A 124 -13.25 22.64 4.85
N LEU A 125 -12.87 23.59 4.00
CA LEU A 125 -13.07 25.02 4.24
C LEU A 125 -14.56 25.41 4.36
N ASN A 126 -15.43 24.66 3.67
CA ASN A 126 -16.89 24.85 3.75
C ASN A 126 -17.54 24.04 4.89
N GLY A 127 -16.77 23.44 5.78
CA GLY A 127 -17.28 22.67 6.92
C GLY A 127 -18.05 21.40 6.52
N ALA A 128 -17.73 20.83 5.36
CA ALA A 128 -18.39 19.65 4.85
C ALA A 128 -18.17 18.41 5.71
N SER A 129 -19.11 17.49 5.70
CA SER A 129 -18.98 16.19 6.37
C SER A 129 -17.88 15.34 5.73
N ASN A 130 -17.35 14.36 6.48
CA ASN A 130 -16.29 13.46 6.00
C ASN A 130 -16.64 12.77 4.66
N TRP A 131 -17.90 12.45 4.43
CA TRP A 131 -18.38 11.89 3.16
C TRP A 131 -18.26 12.88 2.00
N MET A 132 -18.65 14.13 2.24
CA MET A 132 -18.56 15.18 1.23
C MET A 132 -17.12 15.53 0.90
N ILE A 133 -16.20 15.49 1.88
CA ILE A 133 -14.77 15.67 1.64
C ILE A 133 -14.25 14.59 0.70
N GLN A 134 -14.61 13.33 0.94
CA GLN A 134 -14.18 12.22 0.09
C GLN A 134 -14.77 12.33 -1.34
N LEU A 135 -16.03 12.68 -1.47
CA LEU A 135 -16.66 12.89 -2.78
C LEU A 135 -16.03 14.05 -3.54
N SER A 136 -15.77 15.18 -2.87
CA SER A 136 -15.11 16.33 -3.49
C SER A 136 -13.67 16.07 -3.88
N ALA A 137 -12.97 15.18 -3.16
CA ALA A 137 -11.64 14.76 -3.54
C ALA A 137 -11.63 13.81 -4.74
N PHE A 138 -12.73 13.10 -4.97
CA PHE A 138 -12.86 12.16 -6.10
C PHE A 138 -13.32 12.87 -7.39
N ALA A 139 -14.09 13.94 -7.31
CA ALA A 139 -14.66 14.66 -8.46
C ALA A 139 -13.66 15.58 -9.14
#